data_7dc18e2054d208996c6bc11cbfa271fe
#
_entry.id   7dc18e2054d208996c6bc11cbfa271fe
#
_cell.length_a   1.000
_cell.length_b   1.000
_cell.length_c   1.000
_cell.angle_alpha   90.00
_cell.angle_beta   90.00
_cell.angle_gamma   90.00
#
_symmetry.space_group_name_H-M   'P 1'
#
loop_
_entity.id
_entity.type
_entity.pdbx_description
1 polymer ?
#
loop_
_entity_poly.entity_id
_entity_poly.type
_entity_poly.pdbx_seq_one_letter_code
_entity_poly.pdbx_strand_id
1 'polypeptide(L)'
;MKNLLFFASLFFAILCTGCSSDKDNSDAEDCSEVICTDEFCSIGVKIKYEDDTSVVLDSYEVIEVATGKVRDVLNWGKEFNTYTIASDLDRGDFAGKEIELQFVGKIGEKIVVTKNYVVSANCCHTYLIKGDEE
;
A
#
# COMPACT_ATOMS: atom_id res chain seq x y z
N MET A 1 -10.19 -68.78 21.98
CA MET A 1 -9.65 -67.58 22.60
C MET A 1 -8.19 -67.39 22.14
N LYS A 2 -8.00 -67.10 20.89
CA LYS A 2 -6.69 -66.79 20.29
C LYS A 2 -7.05 -65.99 19.05
N ASN A 3 -7.12 -64.67 19.10
CA ASN A 3 -7.12 -63.76 17.93
C ASN A 3 -7.43 -62.32 18.32
N LEU A 4 -7.11 -61.88 19.56
CA LEU A 4 -7.42 -60.51 20.02
C LEU A 4 -6.17 -59.66 20.27
N LEU A 5 -5.01 -60.10 19.78
CA LEU A 5 -3.75 -59.35 20.05
C LEU A 5 -3.02 -58.85 18.79
N PHE A 6 -3.65 -58.88 17.62
CA PHE A 6 -3.01 -58.47 16.37
C PHE A 6 -3.52 -57.13 15.79
N PHE A 7 -4.46 -56.46 16.43
CA PHE A 7 -5.02 -55.20 15.93
C PHE A 7 -4.55 -53.94 16.65
N ALA A 8 -3.67 -54.05 17.63
CA ALA A 8 -3.21 -52.90 18.41
C ALA A 8 -1.90 -52.28 17.92
N SER A 9 -1.30 -52.77 16.83
CA SER A 9 0.04 -52.32 16.39
C SER A 9 0.05 -51.54 15.08
N LEU A 10 -1.10 -51.20 14.49
CA LEU A 10 -1.14 -50.53 13.19
C LEU A 10 -1.72 -49.08 13.23
N PHE A 11 -1.85 -48.50 14.41
CA PHE A 11 -2.45 -47.20 14.56
C PHE A 11 -1.52 -46.07 15.02
N PHE A 12 -0.18 -46.30 15.00
CA PHE A 12 0.76 -45.30 15.53
C PHE A 12 1.74 -44.71 14.49
N ALA A 13 1.40 -44.75 13.21
CA ALA A 13 2.32 -44.29 12.16
C ALA A 13 1.78 -43.18 11.22
N ILE A 14 0.79 -42.35 11.65
CA ILE A 14 0.35 -41.24 10.83
C ILE A 14 0.17 -39.99 11.73
N LEU A 15 1.24 -39.43 12.25
CA LEU A 15 1.25 -38.12 12.90
C LEU A 15 2.57 -37.42 12.70
N CYS A 16 3.06 -37.32 11.47
CA CYS A 16 4.18 -36.44 11.15
C CYS A 16 4.12 -36.01 9.71
N THR A 17 3.09 -35.25 9.32
CA THR A 17 3.15 -34.45 8.09
C THR A 17 2.31 -33.21 8.29
N GLY A 18 2.92 -32.12 8.65
CA GLY A 18 2.24 -30.86 8.81
C GLY A 18 3.12 -29.72 9.28
N CYS A 19 4.39 -29.68 8.86
CA CYS A 19 5.07 -28.39 8.79
C CYS A 19 4.75 -27.80 7.42
N SER A 20 3.60 -27.16 7.30
CA SER A 20 3.41 -26.12 6.31
C SER A 20 4.31 -24.97 6.73
N SER A 21 5.45 -24.86 6.09
CA SER A 21 6.20 -23.61 6.07
C SER A 21 5.33 -22.64 5.28
N ASP A 22 4.49 -21.89 5.97
CA ASP A 22 4.01 -20.64 5.46
C ASP A 22 5.26 -19.80 5.16
N LYS A 23 5.64 -19.78 3.89
CA LYS A 23 6.54 -18.78 3.38
C LYS A 23 5.75 -17.47 3.41
N ASP A 24 5.78 -16.80 4.55
CA ASP A 24 5.62 -15.35 4.59
C ASP A 24 6.77 -14.80 3.74
N ASN A 25 6.49 -14.59 2.45
CA ASN A 25 7.31 -13.77 1.58
C ASN A 25 7.07 -12.29 1.96
N SER A 26 7.35 -11.93 3.19
CA SER A 26 7.72 -10.58 3.53
C SER A 26 9.23 -10.50 3.28
N ASP A 27 9.63 -10.33 2.01
CA ASP A 27 10.94 -9.80 1.68
C ASP A 27 10.99 -8.34 2.18
N ALA A 28 10.99 -8.17 3.50
CA ALA A 28 11.29 -6.89 4.11
C ALA A 28 12.74 -6.61 3.74
N GLU A 29 12.93 -5.63 2.85
CA GLU A 29 14.24 -5.17 2.42
C GLU A 29 15.07 -4.81 3.67
N ASP A 30 16.25 -5.42 3.83
CA ASP A 30 17.14 -5.08 4.93
C ASP A 30 17.78 -3.72 4.68
N CYS A 31 17.31 -2.72 5.39
CA CYS A 31 17.73 -1.34 5.27
C CYS A 31 18.93 -0.98 6.17
N SER A 32 19.53 -1.94 6.89
CA SER A 32 20.55 -1.67 7.91
C SER A 32 21.84 -1.06 7.35
N GLU A 33 22.17 -1.33 6.08
CA GLU A 33 23.38 -0.84 5.41
C GLU A 33 23.09 0.19 4.31
N VAL A 34 21.82 0.60 4.16
CA VAL A 34 21.42 1.54 3.11
C VAL A 34 21.60 2.98 3.61
N ILE A 35 22.37 3.76 2.85
CA ILE A 35 22.54 5.20 3.09
C ILE A 35 21.59 5.92 2.15
N CYS A 36 20.60 6.60 2.73
CA CYS A 36 19.66 7.42 1.97
C CYS A 36 20.20 8.84 1.75
N THR A 37 19.79 9.46 0.65
CA THR A 37 20.01 10.90 0.42
C THR A 37 19.05 11.72 1.28
N ASP A 38 19.37 12.99 1.53
CA ASP A 38 18.49 13.92 2.26
C ASP A 38 17.33 14.46 1.38
N GLU A 39 17.09 13.86 0.23
CA GLU A 39 16.01 14.21 -0.68
C GLU A 39 14.69 13.70 -0.13
N PHE A 40 13.67 14.57 -0.08
CA PHE A 40 12.32 14.20 0.32
C PHE A 40 11.46 13.98 -0.91
N CYS A 41 10.89 12.78 -1.03
CA CYS A 41 10.01 12.41 -2.13
C CYS A 41 8.53 12.50 -1.73
N SER A 42 7.72 13.01 -2.63
CA SER A 42 6.27 12.99 -2.52
C SER A 42 5.63 12.64 -3.87
N ILE A 43 4.57 11.88 -3.83
CA ILE A 43 3.75 11.52 -4.99
C ILE A 43 2.57 12.48 -5.01
N GLY A 44 2.46 13.26 -6.09
CA GLY A 44 1.39 14.23 -6.27
C GLY A 44 0.64 14.01 -7.57
N VAL A 45 -0.61 14.45 -7.62
CA VAL A 45 -1.44 14.42 -8.82
C VAL A 45 -1.93 15.82 -9.15
N LYS A 46 -1.96 16.16 -10.43
CA LYS A 46 -2.65 17.33 -10.97
C LYS A 46 -3.95 16.86 -11.62
N ILE A 47 -5.03 17.51 -11.29
CA ILE A 47 -6.32 17.21 -11.90
C ILE A 47 -6.59 18.26 -12.98
N LYS A 48 -6.89 17.80 -14.17
CA LYS A 48 -7.16 18.66 -15.33
C LYS A 48 -8.52 18.37 -15.94
N TYR A 49 -9.09 19.38 -16.58
CA TYR A 49 -10.22 19.24 -17.50
C TYR A 49 -9.73 18.71 -18.87
N GLU A 50 -10.68 18.38 -19.74
CA GLU A 50 -10.37 17.92 -21.11
C GLU A 50 -9.62 18.97 -21.95
N ASP A 51 -9.72 20.24 -21.61
CA ASP A 51 -9.01 21.36 -22.25
C ASP A 51 -7.64 21.67 -21.62
N ASP A 52 -7.09 20.75 -20.80
CA ASP A 52 -5.82 20.88 -20.06
C ASP A 52 -5.82 21.97 -18.96
N THR A 53 -6.93 22.65 -18.70
CA THR A 53 -6.99 23.57 -17.56
C THR A 53 -7.03 22.84 -16.25
N SER A 54 -6.30 23.36 -15.24
CA SER A 54 -6.23 22.73 -13.91
C SER A 54 -7.55 22.83 -13.17
N VAL A 55 -7.98 21.71 -12.59
CA VAL A 55 -9.13 21.66 -11.67
C VAL A 55 -8.65 22.03 -10.27
N VAL A 56 -9.24 23.06 -9.69
CA VAL A 56 -9.00 23.45 -8.29
C VAL A 56 -10.03 22.75 -7.42
N LEU A 57 -9.59 21.86 -6.55
CA LEU A 57 -10.46 21.16 -5.60
C LEU A 57 -10.60 21.96 -4.31
N ASP A 58 -11.79 21.99 -3.74
CA ASP A 58 -12.02 22.57 -2.41
C ASP A 58 -11.45 21.67 -1.31
N SER A 59 -11.59 20.35 -1.50
CA SER A 59 -11.05 19.33 -0.60
C SER A 59 -10.75 18.05 -1.34
N TYR A 60 -9.92 17.19 -0.72
CA TYR A 60 -9.70 15.83 -1.18
C TYR A 60 -9.40 14.91 -0.02
N GLU A 61 -9.57 13.63 -0.24
CA GLU A 61 -9.27 12.55 0.67
C GLU A 61 -8.43 11.49 -0.05
N VAL A 62 -7.50 10.89 0.67
CA VAL A 62 -6.77 9.70 0.23
C VAL A 62 -7.17 8.55 1.12
N ILE A 63 -7.75 7.50 0.54
CA ILE A 63 -8.33 6.38 1.25
C ILE A 63 -7.52 5.13 0.94
N GLU A 64 -7.07 4.42 1.94
CA GLU A 64 -6.47 3.10 1.79
C GLU A 64 -7.58 2.09 1.48
N VAL A 65 -7.55 1.51 0.26
CA VAL A 65 -8.67 0.70 -0.26
C VAL A 65 -8.91 -0.55 0.60
N ALA A 66 -7.84 -1.20 1.06
CA ALA A 66 -7.95 -2.44 1.84
C ALA A 66 -8.63 -2.26 3.19
N THR A 67 -8.48 -1.09 3.83
CA THR A 67 -8.98 -0.82 5.19
C THR A 67 -10.12 0.19 5.23
N GLY A 68 -10.30 0.98 4.17
CA GLY A 68 -11.22 2.13 4.14
C GLY A 68 -10.74 3.30 5.00
N LYS A 69 -9.51 3.26 5.50
CA LYS A 69 -8.96 4.33 6.35
C LYS A 69 -8.60 5.54 5.50
N VAL A 70 -9.11 6.71 5.89
CA VAL A 70 -8.63 8.00 5.34
C VAL A 70 -7.24 8.28 5.91
N ARG A 71 -6.29 8.55 5.03
CA ARG A 71 -4.93 8.90 5.41
C ARG A 71 -4.79 10.40 5.61
N ASP A 72 -4.00 10.76 6.61
CA ASP A 72 -3.62 12.15 6.85
C ASP A 72 -2.39 12.47 6.00
N VAL A 73 -2.61 13.13 4.87
CA VAL A 73 -1.56 13.49 3.92
C VAL A 73 -1.26 14.99 3.98
N LEU A 74 0.02 15.33 4.12
CA LEU A 74 0.45 16.73 4.07
C LEU A 74 0.42 17.23 2.62
N ASN A 75 -0.43 18.19 2.32
CA ASN A 75 -0.55 18.75 0.99
C ASN A 75 0.48 19.87 0.73
N TRP A 76 1.66 19.48 0.26
CA TRP A 76 2.76 20.40 -0.05
C TRP A 76 2.55 21.19 -1.34
N GLY A 77 1.76 20.64 -2.27
CA GLY A 77 1.62 21.16 -3.63
C GLY A 77 0.37 22.01 -3.89
N LYS A 78 -0.42 22.33 -2.87
CA LYS A 78 -1.70 23.03 -3.03
C LYS A 78 -1.58 24.34 -3.81
N GLU A 79 -0.50 25.10 -3.60
CA GLU A 79 -0.24 26.35 -4.31
C GLU A 79 -0.02 26.15 -5.82
N PHE A 80 0.34 24.95 -6.24
CA PHE A 80 0.60 24.56 -7.64
C PHE A 80 -0.51 23.69 -8.22
N ASN A 81 -1.67 23.62 -7.57
CA ASN A 81 -2.77 22.72 -7.92
C ASN A 81 -2.33 21.24 -8.00
N THR A 82 -1.36 20.86 -7.20
CA THR A 82 -0.87 19.50 -7.05
C THR A 82 -1.37 18.95 -5.72
N TYR A 83 -1.98 17.78 -5.74
CA TYR A 83 -2.56 17.14 -4.56
C TYR A 83 -1.71 15.95 -4.16
N THR A 84 -1.15 15.97 -2.95
CA THR A 84 -0.29 14.88 -2.46
C THR A 84 -1.12 13.62 -2.20
N ILE A 85 -0.65 12.48 -2.68
CA ILE A 85 -1.25 11.16 -2.46
C ILE A 85 -0.50 10.41 -1.37
N ALA A 86 0.83 10.46 -1.42
CA ALA A 86 1.73 9.81 -0.49
C ALA A 86 3.07 10.55 -0.46
N SER A 87 3.87 10.30 0.57
CA SER A 87 5.18 10.90 0.73
C SER A 87 6.10 9.99 1.56
N ASP A 88 7.36 10.40 1.73
CA ASP A 88 8.32 9.68 2.57
C ASP A 88 7.92 9.62 4.05
N LEU A 89 6.94 10.43 4.49
CA LEU A 89 6.34 10.29 5.82
C LEU A 89 5.56 8.98 5.97
N ASP A 90 5.05 8.43 4.86
CA ASP A 90 4.29 7.18 4.83
C ASP A 90 5.20 5.95 4.67
N ARG A 91 6.49 6.15 4.45
CA ARG A 91 7.45 5.09 4.13
C ARG A 91 7.39 3.89 5.09
N GLY A 92 7.29 4.14 6.39
CA GLY A 92 7.24 3.08 7.39
C GLY A 92 6.03 2.16 7.25
N ASP A 93 4.91 2.70 6.80
CA ASP A 93 3.67 1.94 6.59
C ASP A 93 3.70 1.15 5.27
N PHE A 94 4.45 1.64 4.27
CA PHE A 94 4.45 1.13 2.90
C PHE A 94 5.64 0.21 2.58
N ALA A 95 6.68 0.20 3.43
CA ALA A 95 7.90 -0.56 3.18
C ALA A 95 7.62 -2.04 2.89
N GLY A 96 8.08 -2.52 1.73
CA GLY A 96 7.91 -3.90 1.28
C GLY A 96 6.47 -4.33 0.99
N LYS A 97 5.54 -3.39 0.83
CA LYS A 97 4.12 -3.67 0.56
C LYS A 97 3.63 -2.85 -0.62
N GLU A 98 2.72 -3.42 -1.39
CA GLU A 98 1.94 -2.68 -2.38
C GLU A 98 0.64 -2.21 -1.72
N ILE A 99 0.45 -0.91 -1.62
CA ILE A 99 -0.72 -0.29 -0.99
C ILE A 99 -1.57 0.37 -2.06
N GLU A 100 -2.82 -0.04 -2.17
CA GLU A 100 -3.78 0.59 -3.05
C GLU A 100 -4.44 1.78 -2.34
N LEU A 101 -4.31 2.96 -2.94
CA LEU A 101 -4.86 4.22 -2.47
C LEU A 101 -5.90 4.74 -3.46
N GLN A 102 -7.03 5.20 -2.94
CA GLN A 102 -8.04 5.90 -3.73
C GLN A 102 -8.00 7.39 -3.39
N PHE A 103 -7.77 8.21 -4.40
CA PHE A 103 -7.89 9.66 -4.33
C PHE A 103 -9.33 10.07 -4.67
N VAL A 104 -9.95 10.87 -3.82
CA VAL A 104 -11.32 11.39 -3.99
C VAL A 104 -11.29 12.90 -3.86
N GLY A 105 -11.48 13.61 -4.98
CA GLY A 105 -11.48 15.08 -5.01
C GLY A 105 -12.88 15.65 -5.08
N LYS A 106 -13.11 16.77 -4.37
CA LYS A 106 -14.41 17.41 -4.21
C LYS A 106 -14.38 18.90 -4.55
N ILE A 107 -15.47 19.38 -5.15
CA ILE A 107 -15.80 20.80 -5.28
C ILE A 107 -17.13 21.02 -4.55
N GLY A 108 -17.11 21.81 -3.48
CA GLY A 108 -18.19 21.83 -2.51
C GLY A 108 -18.40 20.43 -1.90
N GLU A 109 -19.62 19.94 -1.94
CA GLU A 109 -19.97 18.58 -1.46
C GLU A 109 -19.94 17.53 -2.57
N LYS A 110 -19.69 17.93 -3.82
CA LYS A 110 -19.74 17.04 -4.98
C LYS A 110 -18.38 16.42 -5.24
N ILE A 111 -18.34 15.07 -5.32
CA ILE A 111 -17.17 14.35 -5.84
C ILE A 111 -17.06 14.64 -7.34
N VAL A 112 -15.92 15.15 -7.77
CA VAL A 112 -15.63 15.50 -9.16
C VAL A 112 -14.56 14.63 -9.78
N VAL A 113 -13.76 13.93 -8.95
CA VAL A 113 -12.73 13.02 -9.42
C VAL A 113 -12.53 11.88 -8.42
N THR A 114 -12.30 10.69 -8.96
CA THR A 114 -11.85 9.51 -8.21
C THR A 114 -10.80 8.80 -9.04
N LYS A 115 -9.61 8.59 -8.48
CA LYS A 115 -8.50 7.87 -9.13
C LYS A 115 -7.89 6.88 -8.16
N ASN A 116 -7.38 5.75 -8.69
CA ASN A 116 -6.71 4.73 -7.87
C ASN A 116 -5.22 4.71 -8.20
N TYR A 117 -4.42 4.53 -7.17
CA TYR A 117 -2.96 4.48 -7.23
C TYR A 117 -2.48 3.25 -6.47
N VAL A 118 -1.38 2.67 -6.91
CA VAL A 118 -0.66 1.66 -6.15
C VAL A 118 0.71 2.23 -5.82
N VAL A 119 1.03 2.28 -4.55
CA VAL A 119 2.29 2.83 -4.03
C VAL A 119 3.03 1.79 -3.21
N SER A 120 4.32 1.97 -3.08
CA SER A 120 5.17 1.20 -2.17
C SER A 120 6.27 2.09 -1.63
N ALA A 121 7.10 1.54 -0.75
CA ALA A 121 8.32 2.21 -0.30
C ALA A 121 9.48 1.23 -0.23
N ASN A 122 10.66 1.69 -0.59
CA ASN A 122 11.93 1.04 -0.32
C ASN A 122 12.56 1.61 0.96
N CYS A 123 13.83 1.34 1.18
CA CYS A 123 14.56 1.83 2.35
C CYS A 123 14.61 3.36 2.45
N CYS A 124 14.55 4.07 1.34
CA CYS A 124 14.76 5.52 1.30
C CYS A 124 13.49 6.32 0.99
N HIS A 125 12.71 5.86 0.03
CA HIS A 125 11.64 6.67 -0.54
C HIS A 125 10.37 5.88 -0.78
N THR A 126 9.25 6.60 -0.73
CA THR A 126 7.96 6.17 -1.24
C THR A 126 7.92 6.41 -2.75
N TYR A 127 7.38 5.45 -3.52
CA TYR A 127 7.31 5.52 -4.98
C TYR A 127 5.98 4.99 -5.53
N LEU A 128 5.63 5.45 -6.72
CA LEU A 128 4.44 5.01 -7.44
C LEU A 128 4.74 3.73 -8.21
N ILE A 129 3.87 2.72 -8.08
CA ILE A 129 3.89 1.49 -8.88
C ILE A 129 2.91 1.61 -10.04
N LYS A 130 1.71 2.16 -9.77
CA LYS A 130 0.63 2.27 -10.75
C LYS A 130 -0.24 3.48 -10.47
N GLY A 131 -0.63 4.16 -11.52
CA GLY A 131 -1.45 5.37 -11.52
C GLY A 131 -0.85 6.43 -12.43
N ASP A 132 -1.58 7.50 -12.69
CA ASP A 132 -1.13 8.59 -13.55
C ASP A 132 -0.62 9.74 -12.67
N GLU A 133 0.68 10.00 -12.74
CA GLU A 133 1.27 11.27 -12.33
C GLU A 133 1.14 12.24 -13.50
N GLU A 134 0.26 13.22 -13.39
CA GLU A 134 0.15 14.28 -14.40
C GLU A 134 0.58 15.64 -13.83
#